data_52ecefdeaa429c39fc99f4ebc5ba73de
#
_entry.id   52ecefdeaa429c39fc99f4ebc5ba73de
#
_cell.length_a   1.000
_cell.length_b   1.000
_cell.length_c   1.000
_cell.angle_alpha   90.00
_cell.angle_beta   90.00
_cell.angle_gamma   90.00
#
_symmetry.space_group_name_H-M   'P 1'
#
loop_
_entity.id
_entity.type
_entity.pdbx_description
1 polymer ?
#
loop_
_entity_poly.entity_id
_entity_poly.type
_entity_poly.pdbx_seq_one_letter_code
_entity_poly.pdbx_strand_id
1 'polypeptide(L)'
;MISNSTKTLVVVLKADKDIGTGHLMRVKAILPYLKNVTCYLVSDSISKELYQICDDFERIAVTTKDNLAHTALSFKPDVVLVDHYFLDKSFEASIYHQTKVVVIDDLVNRPHQCHMLFDAWVLRKPEEYKKLVNPQCELCVGSEYNYIRKEFSKILYNIENLIIKFHKIPPTNS
;
A
#
# COMPACT_ATOMS: atom_id res chain seq x y z
N MET A 1 -9.53 25.19 10.95
CA MET A 1 -9.21 24.06 11.85
C MET A 1 -9.07 22.83 10.98
N ILE A 2 -7.88 22.26 10.85
CA ILE A 2 -7.68 21.01 10.13
C ILE A 2 -8.26 19.93 11.03
N SER A 3 -9.30 19.23 10.56
CA SER A 3 -9.88 18.09 11.27
C SER A 3 -8.79 17.03 11.50
N ASN A 4 -8.43 16.80 12.75
CA ASN A 4 -7.49 15.73 13.17
C ASN A 4 -8.19 14.36 13.14
N SER A 5 -8.94 14.05 12.07
CA SER A 5 -9.57 12.73 11.96
C SER A 5 -8.49 11.68 11.72
N THR A 6 -8.53 10.62 12.51
CA THR A 6 -7.69 9.43 12.29
C THR A 6 -7.94 8.87 10.90
N LYS A 7 -6.89 8.58 10.15
CA LYS A 7 -6.96 7.99 8.81
C LYS A 7 -6.93 6.47 8.88
N THR A 8 -7.52 5.84 7.89
CA THR A 8 -7.57 4.39 7.79
C THR A 8 -6.64 3.90 6.68
N LEU A 9 -5.65 3.11 7.05
CA LEU A 9 -4.78 2.37 6.12
C LEU A 9 -5.17 0.90 6.16
N VAL A 10 -5.48 0.33 4.99
CA VAL A 10 -5.60 -1.11 4.83
C VAL A 10 -4.40 -1.62 4.06
N VAL A 11 -3.71 -2.58 4.64
CA VAL A 11 -2.58 -3.27 4.00
C VAL A 11 -3.09 -4.58 3.43
N VAL A 12 -2.88 -4.80 2.14
CA VAL A 12 -3.16 -6.07 1.46
C VAL A 12 -1.84 -6.72 1.11
N LEU A 13 -1.53 -7.82 1.79
CA LEU A 13 -0.29 -8.58 1.55
C LEU A 13 -0.51 -10.08 1.71
N LYS A 14 0.48 -10.84 1.24
CA LYS A 14 0.61 -12.28 1.49
C LYS A 14 1.90 -12.55 2.26
N ALA A 15 1.80 -13.35 3.33
CA ALA A 15 2.95 -13.72 4.14
C ALA A 15 2.77 -15.14 4.68
N ASP A 16 3.25 -16.11 3.92
CA ASP A 16 3.16 -17.54 4.24
C ASP A 16 4.49 -18.24 4.00
N LYS A 17 4.49 -19.57 4.09
CA LYS A 17 5.70 -20.38 3.93
C LYS A 17 6.32 -20.28 2.54
N ASP A 18 5.51 -20.02 1.51
CA ASP A 18 5.95 -19.96 0.11
C ASP A 18 6.53 -18.61 -0.24
N ILE A 19 5.95 -17.53 0.30
CA ILE A 19 6.34 -16.13 0.03
C ILE A 19 7.35 -15.61 1.07
N GLY A 20 7.31 -16.18 2.29
CA GLY A 20 8.15 -15.71 3.38
C GLY A 20 7.59 -14.48 4.09
N THR A 21 8.44 -13.86 4.91
CA THR A 21 8.04 -12.75 5.81
C THR A 21 8.32 -11.36 5.24
N GLY A 22 8.99 -11.28 4.08
CA GLY A 22 9.53 -10.04 3.52
C GLY A 22 8.49 -8.92 3.39
N HIS A 23 7.32 -9.22 2.82
CA HIS A 23 6.21 -8.26 2.66
C HIS A 23 5.74 -7.70 4.01
N LEU A 24 5.48 -8.58 4.98
CA LEU A 24 5.05 -8.15 6.31
C LEU A 24 6.12 -7.29 7.00
N MET A 25 7.39 -7.71 6.95
CA MET A 25 8.47 -7.00 7.64
C MET A 25 8.75 -5.61 7.04
N ARG A 26 8.66 -5.46 5.71
CA ARG A 26 8.83 -4.14 5.10
C ARG A 26 7.68 -3.19 5.40
N VAL A 27 6.45 -3.71 5.47
CA VAL A 27 5.30 -2.91 5.91
C VAL A 27 5.43 -2.54 7.38
N LYS A 28 5.75 -3.48 8.27
CA LYS A 28 5.98 -3.19 9.70
C LYS A 28 7.07 -2.13 9.94
N ALA A 29 8.07 -2.06 9.09
CA ALA A 29 9.09 -1.00 9.18
C ALA A 29 8.51 0.40 8.91
N ILE A 30 7.37 0.50 8.23
CA ILE A 30 6.70 1.77 7.90
C ILE A 30 5.74 2.21 9.02
N LEU A 31 4.97 1.30 9.58
CA LEU A 31 3.84 1.60 10.45
C LEU A 31 4.17 2.51 11.64
N PRO A 32 5.31 2.35 12.36
CA PRO A 32 5.65 3.19 13.51
C PRO A 32 5.82 4.68 13.20
N TYR A 33 5.99 5.02 11.95
CA TYR A 33 6.17 6.41 11.52
C TYR A 33 4.85 7.08 11.08
N LEU A 34 3.78 6.30 10.92
CA LEU A 34 2.47 6.83 10.55
C LEU A 34 1.79 7.41 11.79
N LYS A 35 1.47 8.71 11.76
CA LYS A 35 0.79 9.41 12.85
C LYS A 35 -0.69 9.53 12.54
N ASN A 36 -1.54 9.32 13.55
CA ASN A 36 -3.00 9.42 13.41
C ASN A 36 -3.55 8.49 12.30
N VAL A 37 -3.02 7.26 12.22
CA VAL A 37 -3.46 6.25 11.25
C VAL A 37 -3.84 4.99 12.00
N THR A 38 -5.04 4.46 11.71
CA THR A 38 -5.44 3.12 12.12
C THR A 38 -5.13 2.16 10.98
N CYS A 39 -4.39 1.08 11.29
CA CYS A 39 -3.90 0.13 10.31
C CYS A 39 -4.65 -1.20 10.41
N TYR A 40 -5.12 -1.72 9.29
CA TYR A 40 -5.75 -3.04 9.16
C TYR A 40 -4.93 -3.89 8.20
N LEU A 41 -4.86 -5.19 8.47
CA LEU A 41 -4.24 -6.17 7.58
C LEU A 41 -5.29 -7.06 6.94
N VAL A 42 -5.27 -7.17 5.62
CA VAL A 42 -6.10 -8.08 4.84
C VAL A 42 -5.18 -9.00 4.04
N SER A 43 -5.40 -10.30 4.12
CA SER A 43 -4.53 -11.29 3.48
C SER A 43 -5.33 -12.47 2.94
N ASP A 44 -4.86 -13.07 1.84
CA ASP A 44 -5.37 -14.36 1.36
C ASP A 44 -4.60 -15.55 1.98
N SER A 45 -3.41 -15.28 2.54
CA SER A 45 -2.64 -16.26 3.29
C SER A 45 -1.67 -15.59 4.25
N ILE A 46 -1.76 -15.94 5.52
CA ILE A 46 -0.80 -15.55 6.55
C ILE A 46 -0.53 -16.74 7.46
N SER A 47 0.73 -17.06 7.72
CA SER A 47 1.07 -18.17 8.59
C SER A 47 0.77 -17.83 10.07
N LYS A 48 0.42 -18.85 10.86
CA LYS A 48 0.02 -18.69 12.28
C LYS A 48 1.11 -18.02 13.10
N GLU A 49 2.35 -18.32 12.81
CA GLU A 49 3.52 -17.78 13.50
C GLU A 49 3.64 -16.27 13.31
N LEU A 50 3.20 -15.77 12.16
CA LEU A 50 3.24 -14.34 11.84
C LEU A 50 2.13 -13.54 12.51
N TYR A 51 1.03 -14.16 12.92
CA TYR A 51 0.00 -13.47 13.71
C TYR A 51 0.55 -12.84 14.99
N GLN A 52 1.51 -13.52 15.64
CA GLN A 52 2.09 -13.08 16.90
C GLN A 52 2.93 -11.80 16.80
N ILE A 53 3.32 -11.45 15.58
CA ILE A 53 4.10 -10.24 15.30
C ILE A 53 3.30 -9.16 14.54
N CYS A 54 1.98 -9.28 14.48
CA CYS A 54 1.10 -8.34 13.80
C CYS A 54 0.36 -7.39 14.75
N ASP A 55 0.93 -7.12 15.91
CA ASP A 55 0.40 -6.24 16.98
C ASP A 55 0.29 -4.76 16.57
N ASP A 56 0.94 -4.36 15.48
CA ASP A 56 0.80 -3.02 14.90
C ASP A 56 -0.55 -2.81 14.15
N PHE A 57 -1.29 -3.90 13.90
CA PHE A 57 -2.57 -3.82 13.20
C PHE A 57 -3.74 -3.92 14.18
N GLU A 58 -4.69 -3.00 14.07
CA GLU A 58 -5.94 -3.01 14.84
C GLU A 58 -6.74 -4.29 14.63
N ARG A 59 -6.72 -4.82 13.40
CA ARG A 59 -7.38 -6.07 13.04
C ARG A 59 -6.71 -6.72 11.85
N ILE A 60 -6.70 -8.06 11.87
CA ILE A 60 -6.28 -8.90 10.75
C ILE A 60 -7.50 -9.63 10.20
N ALA A 61 -7.73 -9.54 8.89
CA ALA A 61 -8.76 -10.26 8.19
C ALA A 61 -8.13 -11.20 7.15
N VAL A 62 -8.34 -12.48 7.31
CA VAL A 62 -7.93 -13.50 6.32
C VAL A 62 -9.13 -13.91 5.50
N THR A 63 -8.99 -13.91 4.18
CA THR A 63 -10.08 -14.18 3.24
C THR A 63 -9.56 -14.94 2.01
N THR A 64 -10.40 -15.18 1.03
CA THR A 64 -9.94 -15.73 -0.26
C THR A 64 -9.41 -14.61 -1.15
N LYS A 65 -8.57 -14.95 -2.13
CA LYS A 65 -8.02 -14.00 -3.10
C LYS A 65 -9.12 -13.17 -3.78
N ASP A 66 -10.22 -13.81 -4.16
CA ASP A 66 -11.34 -13.16 -4.85
C ASP A 66 -12.10 -12.15 -3.96
N ASN A 67 -12.02 -12.32 -2.65
CA ASN A 67 -12.68 -11.44 -1.68
C ASN A 67 -11.78 -10.34 -1.10
N LEU A 68 -10.49 -10.30 -1.48
CA LEU A 68 -9.54 -9.31 -0.93
C LEU A 68 -10.03 -7.87 -1.11
N ALA A 69 -10.50 -7.51 -2.31
CA ALA A 69 -10.98 -6.16 -2.61
C ALA A 69 -12.19 -5.78 -1.74
N HIS A 70 -13.20 -6.67 -1.69
CA HIS A 70 -14.39 -6.46 -0.88
C HIS A 70 -14.04 -6.33 0.61
N THR A 71 -13.20 -7.23 1.12
CA THR A 71 -12.77 -7.21 2.52
C THR A 71 -11.96 -5.95 2.84
N ALA A 72 -11.05 -5.53 1.97
CA ALA A 72 -10.29 -4.30 2.16
C ALA A 72 -11.20 -3.06 2.22
N LEU A 73 -12.15 -2.94 1.29
CA LEU A 73 -13.09 -1.81 1.23
C LEU A 73 -14.08 -1.78 2.41
N SER A 74 -14.38 -2.93 3.05
CA SER A 74 -15.27 -2.99 4.20
C SER A 74 -14.76 -2.19 5.40
N PHE A 75 -13.45 -1.93 5.49
CA PHE A 75 -12.83 -1.06 6.50
C PHE A 75 -12.89 0.42 6.14
N LYS A 76 -13.49 0.81 5.01
CA LYS A 76 -13.60 2.20 4.51
C LYS A 76 -12.24 2.91 4.48
N PRO A 77 -11.24 2.36 3.78
CA PRO A 77 -9.88 2.89 3.80
C PRO A 77 -9.77 4.25 3.11
N ASP A 78 -8.98 5.16 3.69
CA ASP A 78 -8.45 6.33 2.98
C ASP A 78 -7.37 5.88 1.97
N VAL A 79 -6.58 4.86 2.35
CA VAL A 79 -5.51 4.29 1.53
C VAL A 79 -5.52 2.76 1.63
N VAL A 80 -5.33 2.09 0.50
CA VAL A 80 -4.98 0.66 0.43
C VAL A 80 -3.54 0.55 -0.03
N LEU A 81 -2.68 -0.05 0.79
CA LEU A 81 -1.31 -0.40 0.46
C LEU A 81 -1.27 -1.86 0.02
N VAL A 82 -0.88 -2.10 -1.22
CA VAL A 82 -0.79 -3.43 -1.82
C VAL A 82 0.67 -3.86 -1.90
N ASP A 83 1.00 -4.95 -1.23
CA ASP A 83 2.30 -5.58 -1.25
C ASP A 83 2.13 -7.09 -1.49
N HIS A 84 1.87 -7.47 -2.75
CA HIS A 84 1.41 -8.81 -3.07
C HIS A 84 1.77 -9.22 -4.50
N TYR A 85 2.61 -10.24 -4.68
CA TYR A 85 3.13 -10.65 -6.00
C TYR A 85 2.08 -11.16 -7.00
N PHE A 86 0.95 -11.66 -6.52
CA PHE A 86 -0.09 -12.26 -7.36
C PHE A 86 -1.32 -11.35 -7.59
N LEU A 87 -1.25 -10.09 -7.15
CA LEU A 87 -2.22 -9.06 -7.48
C LEU A 87 -1.63 -8.14 -8.54
N ASP A 88 -2.50 -7.68 -9.43
CA ASP A 88 -2.13 -6.86 -10.58
C ASP A 88 -3.13 -5.72 -10.80
N LYS A 89 -3.02 -5.07 -11.96
CA LYS A 89 -3.92 -4.03 -12.41
C LYS A 89 -5.41 -4.37 -12.24
N SER A 90 -5.81 -5.63 -12.37
CA SER A 90 -7.23 -6.02 -12.29
C SER A 90 -7.77 -5.85 -10.88
N PHE A 91 -7.01 -6.31 -9.88
CA PHE A 91 -7.33 -6.09 -8.46
C PHE A 91 -7.34 -4.59 -8.13
N GLU A 92 -6.28 -3.89 -8.48
CA GLU A 92 -6.07 -2.48 -8.19
C GLU A 92 -7.17 -1.61 -8.80
N ALA A 93 -7.56 -1.87 -10.06
CA ALA A 93 -8.64 -1.16 -10.76
C ALA A 93 -9.99 -1.33 -10.06
N SER A 94 -10.25 -2.49 -9.45
CA SER A 94 -11.51 -2.75 -8.75
C SER A 94 -11.74 -1.86 -7.53
N ILE A 95 -10.67 -1.30 -6.96
CA ILE A 95 -10.71 -0.42 -5.78
C ILE A 95 -10.28 1.03 -6.08
N TYR A 96 -9.69 1.29 -7.25
CA TYR A 96 -9.01 2.54 -7.61
C TYR A 96 -9.86 3.81 -7.43
N HIS A 97 -11.16 3.74 -7.75
CA HIS A 97 -12.06 4.89 -7.67
C HIS A 97 -12.70 5.07 -6.28
N GLN A 98 -12.50 4.11 -5.37
CA GLN A 98 -13.12 4.10 -4.05
C GLN A 98 -12.14 4.49 -2.94
N THR A 99 -10.84 4.32 -3.17
CA THR A 99 -9.78 4.63 -2.21
C THR A 99 -8.48 4.97 -2.94
N LYS A 100 -7.48 5.45 -2.20
CA LYS A 100 -6.15 5.59 -2.77
C LYS A 100 -5.41 4.28 -2.75
N VAL A 101 -4.87 3.90 -3.90
CA VAL A 101 -4.11 2.67 -4.09
C VAL A 101 -2.63 3.01 -4.16
N VAL A 102 -1.88 2.45 -3.23
CA VAL A 102 -0.41 2.51 -3.17
C VAL A 102 0.11 1.09 -3.36
N VAL A 103 1.06 0.91 -4.26
CA VAL A 103 1.65 -0.40 -4.56
C VAL A 103 3.12 -0.41 -4.16
N ILE A 104 3.55 -1.48 -3.52
CA ILE A 104 4.96 -1.84 -3.41
C ILE A 104 5.23 -2.95 -4.44
N ASP A 105 6.09 -2.70 -5.39
CA ASP A 105 6.53 -3.68 -6.39
C ASP A 105 8.05 -3.67 -6.50
N ASP A 106 8.64 -4.85 -6.69
CA ASP A 106 10.08 -5.03 -6.89
C ASP A 106 10.39 -5.97 -8.07
N LEU A 107 9.36 -6.34 -8.85
CA LEU A 107 9.48 -7.29 -9.95
C LEU A 107 9.49 -6.64 -11.34
N VAL A 108 8.80 -5.52 -11.55
CA VAL A 108 8.67 -4.81 -12.86
C VAL A 108 8.17 -5.74 -13.97
N ASN A 109 7.26 -6.62 -13.66
CA ASN A 109 6.85 -7.69 -14.59
C ASN A 109 5.36 -7.70 -14.91
N ARG A 110 4.57 -6.75 -14.37
CA ARG A 110 3.13 -6.69 -14.54
C ARG A 110 2.60 -5.24 -14.53
N PRO A 111 1.45 -4.98 -15.18
CA PRO A 111 0.83 -3.66 -15.16
C PRO A 111 0.15 -3.38 -13.81
N HIS A 112 0.08 -2.07 -13.45
CA HIS A 112 -0.55 -1.56 -12.24
C HIS A 112 -1.55 -0.44 -12.55
N GLN A 113 -2.58 -0.32 -11.71
CA GLN A 113 -3.53 0.78 -11.69
C GLN A 113 -3.53 1.40 -10.29
N CYS A 114 -2.55 2.23 -10.02
CA CYS A 114 -2.33 2.79 -8.69
C CYS A 114 -2.12 4.30 -8.73
N HIS A 115 -2.22 4.94 -7.57
CA HIS A 115 -1.96 6.36 -7.41
C HIS A 115 -0.48 6.62 -7.13
N MET A 116 0.18 5.64 -6.51
CA MET A 116 1.60 5.71 -6.18
C MET A 116 2.20 4.30 -6.20
N LEU A 117 3.41 4.19 -6.72
CA LEU A 117 4.17 2.94 -6.75
C LEU A 117 5.54 3.14 -6.13
N PHE A 118 5.91 2.24 -5.23
CA PHE A 118 7.22 2.19 -4.58
C PHE A 118 8.03 0.98 -5.04
N ASP A 119 9.26 1.23 -5.46
CA ASP A 119 10.31 0.22 -5.62
C ASP A 119 11.64 0.77 -5.12
N ALA A 120 12.08 0.27 -3.98
CA ALA A 120 13.29 0.73 -3.30
C ALA A 120 14.58 0.04 -3.79
N TRP A 121 14.52 -0.73 -4.87
CA TRP A 121 15.69 -1.41 -5.41
C TRP A 121 16.75 -0.40 -5.89
N VAL A 122 17.99 -0.55 -5.42
CA VAL A 122 19.08 0.44 -5.61
C VAL A 122 19.37 0.76 -7.09
N LEU A 123 19.22 -0.22 -7.96
CA LEU A 123 19.49 -0.08 -9.40
C LEU A 123 18.24 0.21 -10.23
N ARG A 124 17.06 0.27 -9.60
CA ARG A 124 15.79 0.50 -10.29
C ARG A 124 15.69 1.94 -10.79
N LYS A 125 15.10 2.09 -11.99
CA LYS A 125 14.88 3.40 -12.61
C LYS A 125 13.39 3.62 -12.87
N PRO A 126 12.85 4.84 -12.70
CA PRO A 126 11.44 5.15 -12.97
C PRO A 126 10.99 4.81 -14.38
N GLU A 127 11.91 4.85 -15.36
CA GLU A 127 11.64 4.53 -16.76
C GLU A 127 11.12 3.12 -16.97
N GLU A 128 11.52 2.17 -16.12
CA GLU A 128 11.11 0.77 -16.19
C GLU A 128 9.62 0.60 -15.91
N TYR A 129 9.02 1.49 -15.10
CA TYR A 129 7.61 1.47 -14.75
C TYR A 129 6.70 2.31 -15.67
N LYS A 130 7.24 3.22 -16.49
CA LYS A 130 6.43 4.16 -17.30
C LYS A 130 5.35 3.51 -18.17
N LYS A 131 5.61 2.30 -18.66
CA LYS A 131 4.63 1.54 -19.48
C LYS A 131 3.77 0.58 -18.66
N LEU A 132 4.08 0.42 -17.36
CA LEU A 132 3.42 -0.51 -16.48
C LEU A 132 2.41 0.17 -15.54
N VAL A 133 2.40 1.50 -15.46
CA VAL A 133 1.48 2.26 -14.61
C VAL A 133 0.59 3.20 -15.42
N ASN A 134 -0.53 3.62 -14.83
CA ASN A 134 -1.35 4.69 -15.39
C ASN A 134 -0.60 6.04 -15.38
N PRO A 135 -0.89 6.97 -16.32
CA PRO A 135 -0.14 8.23 -16.46
C PRO A 135 -0.12 9.14 -15.24
N GLN A 136 -1.10 9.02 -14.35
CA GLN A 136 -1.23 9.82 -13.13
C GLN A 136 -0.53 9.20 -11.92
N CYS A 137 0.07 8.01 -12.08
CA CYS A 137 0.78 7.35 -10.99
C CYS A 137 2.05 8.11 -10.61
N GLU A 138 2.21 8.38 -9.32
CA GLU A 138 3.45 8.90 -8.76
C GLU A 138 4.45 7.75 -8.58
N LEU A 139 5.62 7.85 -9.18
CA LEU A 139 6.67 6.85 -9.11
C LEU A 139 7.71 7.23 -8.05
N CYS A 140 7.81 6.43 -7.01
CA CYS A 140 8.79 6.51 -5.92
C CYS A 140 9.80 5.36 -6.09
N VAL A 141 10.74 5.51 -7.02
CA VAL A 141 11.58 4.41 -7.52
C VAL A 141 13.06 4.74 -7.35
N GLY A 142 13.81 3.80 -6.79
CA GLY A 142 15.25 3.92 -6.60
C GLY A 142 15.70 3.98 -5.15
N SER A 143 17.02 4.08 -4.96
CA SER A 143 17.67 3.99 -3.63
C SER A 143 17.23 5.07 -2.63
N GLU A 144 16.75 6.20 -3.11
CA GLU A 144 16.27 7.29 -2.26
C GLU A 144 15.00 6.93 -1.49
N TYR A 145 14.28 5.88 -1.92
CA TYR A 145 13.07 5.38 -1.29
C TYR A 145 13.30 4.11 -0.44
N ASN A 146 14.55 3.81 -0.10
CA ASN A 146 14.90 2.60 0.65
C ASN A 146 14.34 2.66 2.09
N TYR A 147 13.61 1.63 2.50
CA TYR A 147 12.90 1.51 3.79
C TYR A 147 13.81 1.43 5.02
N ILE A 148 15.11 1.22 4.85
CA ILE A 148 16.05 0.90 5.94
C ILE A 148 16.84 2.13 6.42
N ARG A 149 16.74 3.30 5.76
CA ARG A 149 17.56 4.47 6.09
C ARG A 149 16.74 5.72 6.39
N LYS A 150 17.38 6.76 6.96
CA LYS A 150 16.83 8.07 7.40
C LYS A 150 15.91 8.78 6.38
N GLU A 151 15.92 8.37 5.12
CA GLU A 151 15.10 8.89 4.03
C GLU A 151 13.66 8.35 4.01
N PHE A 152 13.36 7.45 4.93
CA PHE A 152 12.00 6.96 5.19
C PHE A 152 10.99 8.11 5.44
N SER A 153 11.48 9.23 5.97
CA SER A 153 10.68 10.44 6.13
C SER A 153 10.09 10.97 4.82
N LYS A 154 10.72 10.73 3.66
CA LYS A 154 10.19 11.15 2.35
C LYS A 154 8.98 10.31 1.91
N ILE A 155 9.00 9.00 2.17
CA ILE A 155 7.86 8.11 1.87
C ILE A 155 6.66 8.50 2.71
N LEU A 156 6.87 8.71 4.01
CA LEU A 156 5.82 9.15 4.93
C LEU A 156 5.26 10.50 4.53
N TYR A 157 6.12 11.45 4.19
CA TYR A 157 5.72 12.75 3.69
C TYR A 157 4.88 12.63 2.41
N ASN A 158 5.22 11.74 1.51
CA ASN A 158 4.48 11.50 0.28
C ASN A 158 3.14 10.80 0.54
N ILE A 159 3.07 9.81 1.43
CA ILE A 159 1.79 9.17 1.83
C ILE A 159 0.90 10.17 2.58
N GLU A 160 1.44 10.92 3.53
CA GLU A 160 0.70 11.96 4.25
C GLU A 160 0.21 13.06 3.30
N ASN A 161 1.04 13.52 2.36
CA ASN A 161 0.65 14.50 1.35
C ASN A 161 -0.34 13.94 0.33
N LEU A 162 -0.24 12.68 -0.04
CA LEU A 162 -1.24 12.01 -0.85
C LEU A 162 -2.61 12.05 -0.14
N ILE A 163 -2.64 11.71 1.12
CA ILE A 163 -3.84 11.80 1.97
C ILE A 163 -4.36 13.24 2.04
N ILE A 164 -3.48 14.23 2.23
CA ILE A 164 -3.84 15.66 2.34
C ILE A 164 -4.31 16.24 1.00
N LYS A 165 -3.64 15.94 -0.10
CA LYS A 165 -4.01 16.44 -1.45
C LYS A 165 -5.42 16.00 -1.87
N PHE A 166 -5.88 14.85 -1.41
CA PHE A 166 -7.20 14.32 -1.76
C PHE A 166 -8.38 15.00 -1.07
N HIS A 167 -8.16 15.61 0.08
CA HIS A 167 -9.20 16.39 0.75
C HIS A 167 -9.46 17.76 0.06
N LYS A 168 -8.64 18.13 -0.93
CA LYS A 168 -8.76 19.41 -1.66
C LYS A 168 -9.41 19.29 -3.05
N ILE A 169 -9.76 18.08 -3.49
CA ILE A 169 -10.46 17.90 -4.76
C ILE A 169 -11.97 17.89 -4.45
N PRO A 170 -12.74 18.91 -4.90
CA PRO A 170 -14.19 18.89 -4.73
C PRO A 170 -14.77 17.67 -5.50
N PRO A 171 -15.91 17.11 -5.05
CA PRO A 171 -16.57 16.05 -5.78
C PRO A 171 -16.87 16.52 -7.20
N THR A 172 -16.46 15.75 -8.19
CA THR A 172 -16.85 15.98 -9.58
C THR A 172 -18.37 15.79 -9.66
N ASN A 173 -19.08 16.89 -9.90
CA ASN A 173 -20.51 16.82 -10.22
C ASN A 173 -20.66 15.99 -11.51
N SER A 174 -21.26 14.82 -11.36
CA SER A 174 -21.79 14.02 -12.46
C SER A 174 -23.14 14.53 -12.89
#